data_febd666be6b36036bf812345b0c7c5de
#
_entry.id   febd666be6b36036bf812345b0c7c5de
#
_cell.length_a   1.000
_cell.length_b   1.000
_cell.length_c   1.000
_cell.angle_alpha   90.00
_cell.angle_beta   90.00
_cell.angle_gamma   90.00
#
_symmetry.space_group_name_H-M   'P 1'
#
loop_
_entity.id
_entity.type
_entity.pdbx_description
1 polymer ?
#
loop_
_entity_poly.entity_id
_entity_poly.type
_entity_poly.pdbx_seq_one_letter_code
_entity_poly.pdbx_strand_id
1 'polypeptide(L)'
;MYLGDLMEKAESGQFLVLSFLLQDSQTTVKEAMEETGFSKATLTKYISLINENALERGLELAIHLDDESLRLSVGTATKGREIRSLFLDNAIKYQILVYLLYHQQFLAHQLAQELMISEATLGRHLASLNQILSEFDLSIQNGRWRGPEHQIRYFYFCLFRKVWSSQEWEGHMQKPERKQEIATLEEICGASLSSGQKLDLILWAHISQQRLRVNACQFQVIEEKMHGYFDNIFYLRLHRKAPSFFAGQHIPLGTEDGEMMIFFSFLLSHRILPLHTMEYILGFGGQLADLLTQLIQEMKKEELLGGYTEDHVTYELSQLCAQVYLYKGYILQDRYKYQLENRHPYLLMEHDFRGTAEEIFHALPAFQQGTDLDKKILWEWLQLIEYMAENGAQHMRIGLDLTSGFLVFSRMAAILKRYLEYNRFITIEAYDRTRHYDLLVTNNPIYKKEQTPVYYLKNDLDMEDLAGIRQLLFT
;
A
#
# COMPACT_ATOMS: atom_id res chain seq x y z
N MET A 1 10.67 1.60 8.58
CA MET A 1 10.82 2.81 9.41
C MET A 1 9.51 3.58 9.45
N TYR A 2 9.21 4.26 10.53
CA TYR A 2 8.06 5.17 10.65
C TYR A 2 8.46 6.60 10.24
N LEU A 3 7.58 7.31 9.52
CA LEU A 3 7.89 8.67 9.03
C LEU A 3 8.25 9.64 10.18
N GLY A 4 7.58 9.49 11.33
CA GLY A 4 7.88 10.27 12.54
C GLY A 4 9.29 10.06 13.13
N ASP A 5 10.01 8.99 12.73
CA ASP A 5 11.37 8.75 13.18
C ASP A 5 12.38 9.76 12.57
N LEU A 6 11.98 10.43 11.48
CA LEU A 6 12.74 11.54 10.90
C LEU A 6 12.58 12.85 11.66
N MET A 7 11.56 12.96 12.50
CA MET A 7 11.23 14.15 13.26
C MET A 7 11.99 14.21 14.60
N GLU A 8 11.99 15.36 15.24
CA GLU A 8 12.44 15.48 16.63
C GLU A 8 11.38 14.89 17.57
N LYS A 9 11.77 14.60 18.81
CA LYS A 9 10.90 13.88 19.76
C LYS A 9 9.54 14.56 19.99
N ALA A 10 9.50 15.88 20.03
CA ALA A 10 8.27 16.63 20.24
C ALA A 10 7.35 16.59 19.02
N GLU A 11 7.90 16.81 17.83
CA GLU A 11 7.17 16.76 16.55
C GLU A 11 6.69 15.34 16.23
N SER A 12 7.51 14.34 16.52
CA SER A 12 7.13 12.93 16.37
C SER A 12 5.94 12.57 17.28
N GLY A 13 5.92 13.12 18.52
CA GLY A 13 4.79 12.95 19.43
C GLY A 13 3.52 13.65 18.93
N GLN A 14 3.63 14.88 18.45
CA GLN A 14 2.51 15.61 17.83
C GLN A 14 1.99 14.87 16.59
N PHE A 15 2.89 14.40 15.73
CA PHE A 15 2.53 13.64 14.54
C PHE A 15 1.83 12.32 14.87
N LEU A 16 2.22 11.65 15.96
CA LEU A 16 1.57 10.45 16.45
C LEU A 16 0.11 10.73 16.89
N VAL A 17 -0.11 11.81 17.68
CA VAL A 17 -1.45 12.25 18.10
C VAL A 17 -2.32 12.55 16.88
N LEU A 18 -1.79 13.30 15.92
CA LEU A 18 -2.55 13.67 14.73
C LEU A 18 -2.83 12.46 13.84
N SER A 19 -1.87 11.54 13.66
CA SER A 19 -2.06 10.31 12.91
C SER A 19 -3.15 9.42 13.50
N PHE A 20 -3.23 9.35 14.83
CA PHE A 20 -4.30 8.63 15.52
C PHE A 20 -5.66 9.25 15.24
N LEU A 21 -5.79 10.58 15.37
CA LEU A 21 -7.05 11.30 15.11
C LEU A 21 -7.46 11.33 13.62
N LEU A 22 -6.53 11.13 12.70
CA LEU A 22 -6.85 10.99 11.27
C LEU A 22 -7.49 9.65 10.93
N GLN A 23 -7.38 8.64 11.78
CA GLN A 23 -8.08 7.36 11.60
C GLN A 23 -9.49 7.40 12.17
N ASP A 24 -9.64 7.97 13.36
CA ASP A 24 -10.92 8.21 13.98
C ASP A 24 -11.00 9.68 14.41
N SER A 25 -11.77 10.47 13.66
CA SER A 25 -11.88 11.91 13.85
C SER A 25 -12.54 12.30 15.18
N GLN A 26 -13.13 11.35 15.90
CA GLN A 26 -13.76 11.56 17.20
C GLN A 26 -13.46 10.40 18.14
N THR A 27 -12.80 10.70 19.27
CA THR A 27 -12.39 9.71 20.27
C THR A 27 -12.47 10.30 21.67
N THR A 28 -12.27 9.46 22.70
CA THR A 28 -12.17 9.94 24.07
C THR A 28 -10.72 10.30 24.44
N VAL A 29 -10.55 11.22 25.39
CA VAL A 29 -9.22 11.55 25.95
C VAL A 29 -8.54 10.30 26.50
N LYS A 30 -9.31 9.40 27.12
CA LYS A 30 -8.81 8.15 27.70
C LYS A 30 -8.23 7.23 26.61
N GLU A 31 -8.96 7.00 25.54
CA GLU A 31 -8.49 6.19 24.41
C GLU A 31 -7.23 6.79 23.76
N ALA A 32 -7.22 8.12 23.56
CA ALA A 32 -6.04 8.79 23.02
C ALA A 32 -4.82 8.66 23.95
N MET A 33 -4.99 8.67 25.28
CA MET A 33 -3.91 8.41 26.23
C MET A 33 -3.42 6.95 26.16
N GLU A 34 -4.32 6.00 26.09
CA GLU A 34 -3.99 4.57 26.00
C GLU A 34 -3.24 4.24 24.70
N GLU A 35 -3.73 4.73 23.57
CA GLU A 35 -3.14 4.46 22.25
C GLU A 35 -1.80 5.18 22.04
N THR A 36 -1.71 6.44 22.44
CA THR A 36 -0.46 7.21 22.23
C THR A 36 0.57 7.02 23.34
N GLY A 37 0.17 6.52 24.50
CA GLY A 37 1.02 6.42 25.70
C GLY A 37 1.32 7.76 26.38
N PHE A 38 0.60 8.84 26.01
CA PHE A 38 0.84 10.18 26.58
C PHE A 38 -0.08 10.48 27.75
N SER A 39 0.41 11.30 28.69
CA SER A 39 -0.44 11.86 29.74
C SER A 39 -1.41 12.92 29.19
N LYS A 40 -2.54 13.18 29.86
CA LYS A 40 -3.50 14.24 29.50
C LYS A 40 -2.80 15.59 29.29
N ALA A 41 -1.86 15.95 30.18
CA ALA A 41 -1.09 17.20 30.07
C ALA A 41 -0.23 17.27 28.82
N THR A 42 0.41 16.13 28.42
CA THR A 42 1.21 16.04 27.20
C THR A 42 0.32 16.13 25.96
N LEU A 43 -0.83 15.44 25.96
CA LEU A 43 -1.82 15.52 24.88
C LEU A 43 -2.31 16.94 24.69
N THR A 44 -2.74 17.61 25.76
CA THR A 44 -3.21 19.00 25.70
C THR A 44 -2.13 19.93 25.13
N LYS A 45 -0.88 19.78 25.56
CA LYS A 45 0.25 20.55 25.02
C LYS A 45 0.46 20.30 23.54
N TYR A 46 0.45 19.04 23.11
CA TYR A 46 0.66 18.69 21.69
C TYR A 46 -0.49 19.18 20.82
N ILE A 47 -1.72 19.08 21.28
CA ILE A 47 -2.91 19.60 20.59
C ILE A 47 -2.80 21.11 20.37
N SER A 48 -2.41 21.88 21.40
CA SER A 48 -2.19 23.33 21.28
C SER A 48 -1.16 23.63 20.20
N LEU A 49 0.00 22.97 20.25
CA LEU A 49 1.07 23.15 19.27
C LEU A 49 0.65 22.76 17.84
N ILE A 50 -0.12 21.69 17.67
CA ILE A 50 -0.64 21.29 16.35
C ILE A 50 -1.56 22.39 15.80
N ASN A 51 -2.49 22.89 16.61
CA ASN A 51 -3.42 23.94 16.22
C ASN A 51 -2.71 25.25 15.88
N GLU A 52 -1.70 25.64 16.68
CA GLU A 52 -0.88 26.83 16.44
C GLU A 52 -0.13 26.70 15.09
N ASN A 53 0.58 25.59 14.88
CA ASN A 53 1.32 25.34 13.65
C ASN A 53 0.41 25.29 12.41
N ALA A 54 -0.78 24.68 12.52
CA ALA A 54 -1.76 24.63 11.43
C ALA A 54 -2.26 26.04 11.08
N LEU A 55 -2.56 26.85 12.08
CA LEU A 55 -2.99 28.25 11.89
C LEU A 55 -1.91 29.09 11.22
N GLU A 56 -0.65 29.00 11.70
CA GLU A 56 0.48 29.74 11.13
C GLU A 56 0.70 29.42 9.65
N ARG A 57 0.45 28.18 9.24
CA ARG A 57 0.57 27.74 7.83
C ARG A 57 -0.71 27.91 7.02
N GLY A 58 -1.77 28.45 7.62
CA GLY A 58 -3.05 28.66 6.94
C GLY A 58 -3.77 27.38 6.54
N LEU A 59 -3.53 26.27 7.29
CA LEU A 59 -4.22 25.01 7.05
C LEU A 59 -5.55 24.99 7.79
N GLU A 60 -6.59 24.56 7.11
CA GLU A 60 -7.89 24.28 7.72
C GLU A 60 -7.85 22.96 8.50
N LEU A 61 -7.18 22.98 9.64
CA LEU A 61 -7.04 21.84 10.54
C LEU A 61 -7.15 22.34 11.97
N ALA A 62 -8.02 21.72 12.77
CA ALA A 62 -8.13 22.01 14.20
C ALA A 62 -8.49 20.75 15.01
N ILE A 63 -7.88 20.59 16.16
CA ILE A 63 -8.23 19.58 17.16
C ILE A 63 -8.94 20.28 18.30
N HIS A 64 -10.19 19.92 18.51
CA HIS A 64 -11.01 20.38 19.62
C HIS A 64 -10.88 19.40 20.78
N LEU A 65 -10.49 19.92 21.93
CA LEU A 65 -10.35 19.16 23.17
C LEU A 65 -11.41 19.66 24.16
N ASP A 66 -12.34 18.79 24.52
CA ASP A 66 -13.26 18.94 25.60
C ASP A 66 -12.79 18.11 26.83
N ASP A 67 -13.47 18.14 27.93
CA ASP A 67 -13.04 17.46 29.17
C ASP A 67 -12.81 15.94 28.97
N GLU A 68 -13.61 15.29 28.16
CA GLU A 68 -13.60 13.84 27.94
C GLU A 68 -13.45 13.44 26.47
N SER A 69 -13.56 14.38 25.52
CA SER A 69 -13.58 14.08 24.10
C SER A 69 -12.55 14.87 23.30
N LEU A 70 -12.08 14.22 22.23
CA LEU A 70 -11.22 14.79 21.20
C LEU A 70 -11.94 14.73 19.88
N ARG A 71 -11.93 15.82 19.12
CA ARG A 71 -12.48 15.87 17.77
C ARG A 71 -11.51 16.59 16.84
N LEU A 72 -11.14 15.91 15.75
CA LEU A 72 -10.38 16.49 14.65
C LEU A 72 -11.34 17.05 13.59
N SER A 73 -11.15 18.28 13.18
CA SER A 73 -11.76 18.86 11.99
C SER A 73 -10.67 19.19 10.96
N VAL A 74 -10.88 18.73 9.73
CA VAL A 74 -9.96 18.98 8.60
C VAL A 74 -10.80 19.52 7.45
N GLY A 75 -10.38 20.64 6.89
CA GLY A 75 -11.00 21.23 5.73
C GLY A 75 -10.90 20.31 4.50
N THR A 76 -11.92 20.32 3.67
CA THR A 76 -12.00 19.45 2.47
C THR A 76 -10.89 19.73 1.45
N ALA A 77 -10.30 20.91 1.46
CA ALA A 77 -9.18 21.29 0.60
C ALA A 77 -7.81 20.90 1.17
N THR A 78 -7.72 20.61 2.49
CA THR A 78 -6.46 20.26 3.13
C THR A 78 -6.01 18.86 2.75
N LYS A 79 -4.84 18.76 2.15
CA LYS A 79 -4.30 17.47 1.68
C LYS A 79 -3.41 16.86 2.75
N GLY A 80 -3.44 15.52 2.87
CA GLY A 80 -2.64 14.80 3.85
C GLY A 80 -1.13 15.06 3.78
N ARG A 81 -0.62 15.50 2.63
CA ARG A 81 0.78 15.90 2.44
C ARG A 81 1.10 17.22 3.12
N GLU A 82 0.20 18.19 3.05
CA GLU A 82 0.34 19.49 3.70
C GLU A 82 0.34 19.34 5.22
N ILE A 83 -0.46 18.40 5.74
CA ILE A 83 -0.45 18.04 7.15
C ILE A 83 0.92 17.49 7.57
N ARG A 84 1.55 16.63 6.74
CA ARG A 84 2.87 16.06 7.05
C ARG A 84 4.00 17.09 6.98
N SER A 85 3.93 18.05 6.08
CA SER A 85 4.93 19.12 5.95
C SER A 85 5.00 19.99 7.20
N LEU A 86 3.91 20.09 8.01
CA LEU A 86 3.93 20.79 9.31
C LEU A 86 5.09 20.35 10.20
N PHE A 87 5.46 19.07 10.15
CA PHE A 87 6.43 18.45 11.05
C PHE A 87 7.78 18.17 10.39
N LEU A 88 7.79 17.92 9.05
CA LEU A 88 9.00 17.45 8.38
C LEU A 88 9.91 18.58 7.89
N ASP A 89 9.36 19.70 7.46
CA ASP A 89 10.15 20.75 6.82
C ASP A 89 11.31 21.25 7.71
N ASN A 90 11.10 21.28 9.01
CA ASN A 90 12.09 21.71 10.00
C ASN A 90 12.86 20.55 10.65
N ALA A 91 12.54 19.30 10.31
CA ALA A 91 13.18 18.13 10.91
C ALA A 91 14.61 17.97 10.36
N ILE A 92 15.61 18.04 11.24
CA ILE A 92 17.04 17.99 10.87
C ILE A 92 17.40 16.75 10.04
N LYS A 93 16.90 15.57 10.42
CA LYS A 93 17.17 14.33 9.69
C LYS A 93 16.60 14.38 8.26
N TYR A 94 15.40 14.94 8.10
CA TYR A 94 14.80 15.13 6.78
C TYR A 94 15.61 16.13 5.93
N GLN A 95 16.03 17.25 6.52
CA GLN A 95 16.88 18.23 5.84
C GLN A 95 18.22 17.65 5.40
N ILE A 96 18.86 16.79 6.21
CA ILE A 96 20.07 16.06 5.84
C ILE A 96 19.84 15.18 4.60
N LEU A 97 18.71 14.44 4.56
CA LEU A 97 18.35 13.59 3.43
C LEU A 97 18.11 14.39 2.16
N VAL A 98 17.35 15.49 2.26
CA VAL A 98 17.10 16.41 1.14
C VAL A 98 18.43 17.00 0.64
N TYR A 99 19.27 17.47 1.55
CA TYR A 99 20.60 17.99 1.19
C TYR A 99 21.42 16.96 0.39
N LEU A 100 21.49 15.71 0.86
CA LEU A 100 22.24 14.64 0.19
C LEU A 100 21.69 14.26 -1.20
N LEU A 101 20.40 14.44 -1.44
CA LEU A 101 19.84 14.22 -2.79
C LEU A 101 20.39 15.23 -3.79
N TYR A 102 20.43 16.52 -3.39
CA TYR A 102 20.78 17.61 -4.30
C TYR A 102 22.28 17.87 -4.38
N HIS A 103 23.04 17.62 -3.30
CA HIS A 103 24.47 17.94 -3.22
C HIS A 103 25.40 16.71 -3.24
N GLN A 104 24.83 15.48 -3.15
CA GLN A 104 25.53 14.18 -3.23
C GLN A 104 26.49 13.90 -2.06
N GLN A 105 27.07 14.91 -1.46
CA GLN A 105 27.99 14.82 -0.31
C GLN A 105 27.97 16.11 0.50
N PHE A 106 28.41 16.03 1.74
CA PHE A 106 28.64 17.20 2.59
C PHE A 106 29.92 17.07 3.41
N LEU A 107 30.45 18.22 3.81
CA LEU A 107 31.42 18.31 4.88
C LEU A 107 30.69 18.65 6.19
N ALA A 108 31.02 17.94 7.29
CA ALA A 108 30.26 18.03 8.54
C ALA A 108 30.13 19.48 9.06
N HIS A 109 31.23 20.26 9.04
CA HIS A 109 31.21 21.66 9.48
C HIS A 109 30.31 22.56 8.62
N GLN A 110 30.29 22.36 7.29
CA GLN A 110 29.47 23.15 6.37
C GLN A 110 27.99 22.86 6.56
N LEU A 111 27.61 21.57 6.61
CA LEU A 111 26.22 21.18 6.82
C LEU A 111 25.73 21.60 8.21
N ALA A 112 26.55 21.46 9.26
CA ALA A 112 26.21 21.92 10.59
C ALA A 112 25.93 23.44 10.64
N GLN A 113 26.76 24.22 9.94
CA GLN A 113 26.57 25.68 9.81
C GLN A 113 25.27 26.01 9.04
N GLU A 114 25.00 25.33 7.93
CA GLU A 114 23.79 25.54 7.11
C GLU A 114 22.50 25.20 7.89
N LEU A 115 22.54 24.11 8.68
CA LEU A 115 21.44 23.69 9.54
C LEU A 115 21.37 24.45 10.88
N MET A 116 22.29 25.40 11.11
CA MET A 116 22.39 26.20 12.34
C MET A 116 22.50 25.35 13.63
N ILE A 117 23.24 24.24 13.56
CA ILE A 117 23.48 23.32 14.69
C ILE A 117 24.98 23.10 14.90
N SER A 118 25.35 22.54 16.07
CA SER A 118 26.76 22.14 16.29
C SER A 118 27.08 20.84 15.53
N GLU A 119 28.38 20.64 15.18
CA GLU A 119 28.86 19.38 14.59
C GLU A 119 28.56 18.17 15.49
N ALA A 120 28.65 18.33 16.80
CA ALA A 120 28.30 17.28 17.76
C ALA A 120 26.79 16.92 17.68
N THR A 121 25.92 17.90 17.45
CA THR A 121 24.49 17.70 17.24
C THR A 121 24.24 16.99 15.90
N LEU A 122 24.90 17.44 14.82
CA LEU A 122 24.86 16.78 13.52
C LEU A 122 25.27 15.31 13.63
N GLY A 123 26.37 15.02 14.35
CA GLY A 123 26.83 13.64 14.60
C GLY A 123 25.79 12.76 15.27
N ARG A 124 25.04 13.30 16.26
CA ARG A 124 23.93 12.56 16.91
C ARG A 124 22.78 12.28 15.95
N HIS A 125 22.39 13.26 15.12
CA HIS A 125 21.35 13.06 14.10
C HIS A 125 21.76 12.05 13.06
N LEU A 126 23.03 12.07 12.59
CA LEU A 126 23.55 11.10 11.65
C LEU A 126 23.60 9.68 12.23
N ALA A 127 23.97 9.52 13.50
CA ALA A 127 23.96 8.21 14.15
C ALA A 127 22.53 7.66 14.26
N SER A 128 21.58 8.48 14.69
CA SER A 128 20.15 8.12 14.74
C SER A 128 19.59 7.82 13.35
N LEU A 129 19.97 8.61 12.34
CA LEU A 129 19.52 8.42 10.96
C LEU A 129 20.08 7.12 10.39
N ASN A 130 21.36 6.80 10.63
CA ASN A 130 21.94 5.54 10.19
C ASN A 130 21.29 4.31 10.83
N GLN A 131 20.83 4.41 12.08
CA GLN A 131 20.05 3.35 12.70
C GLN A 131 18.74 3.10 11.97
N ILE A 132 18.06 4.17 11.54
CA ILE A 132 16.80 4.09 10.77
C ILE A 132 17.05 3.54 9.36
N LEU A 133 18.11 4.01 8.70
CA LEU A 133 18.47 3.64 7.33
C LEU A 133 18.95 2.19 7.20
N SER A 134 19.39 1.57 8.30
CA SER A 134 19.86 0.17 8.30
C SER A 134 18.75 -0.81 7.84
N GLU A 135 17.47 -0.47 8.06
CA GLU A 135 16.34 -1.25 7.55
C GLU A 135 16.33 -1.35 6.02
N PHE A 136 16.92 -0.35 5.35
CA PHE A 136 17.03 -0.29 3.88
C PHE A 136 18.39 -0.79 3.37
N ASP A 137 19.23 -1.40 4.20
CA ASP A 137 20.64 -1.69 3.90
C ASP A 137 21.43 -0.43 3.46
N LEU A 138 21.10 0.72 4.01
CA LEU A 138 21.67 2.01 3.68
C LEU A 138 22.34 2.65 4.90
N SER A 139 23.35 3.48 4.66
CA SER A 139 23.93 4.35 5.68
C SER A 139 24.53 5.62 5.05
N ILE A 140 24.84 6.61 5.89
CA ILE A 140 25.55 7.83 5.53
C ILE A 140 26.91 7.77 6.25
N GLN A 141 27.99 7.74 5.48
CA GLN A 141 29.36 7.68 6.00
C GLN A 141 30.23 8.73 5.30
N ASN A 142 30.99 9.49 6.07
CA ASN A 142 31.81 10.56 5.55
C ASN A 142 31.07 11.54 4.64
N GLY A 143 29.84 11.87 5.03
CA GLY A 143 28.97 12.79 4.28
C GLY A 143 28.45 12.24 2.95
N ARG A 144 28.47 10.95 2.71
CA ARG A 144 28.01 10.30 1.48
C ARG A 144 27.14 9.09 1.76
N TRP A 145 26.23 8.79 0.85
CA TRP A 145 25.49 7.53 0.85
C TRP A 145 26.41 6.31 0.71
N ARG A 146 26.06 5.26 1.45
CA ARG A 146 26.62 3.92 1.32
C ARG A 146 25.48 2.93 1.15
N GLY A 147 25.56 2.08 0.13
CA GLY A 147 24.58 1.08 -0.24
C GLY A 147 24.33 1.04 -1.74
N PRO A 148 23.53 0.05 -2.20
CA PRO A 148 23.21 -0.12 -3.62
C PRO A 148 22.40 1.06 -4.15
N GLU A 149 22.71 1.51 -5.37
CA GLU A 149 22.08 2.71 -5.96
C GLU A 149 20.56 2.55 -6.15
N HIS A 150 20.08 1.38 -6.59
CA HIS A 150 18.64 1.13 -6.71
C HIS A 150 17.90 1.25 -5.37
N GLN A 151 18.55 0.84 -4.28
CA GLN A 151 17.99 0.91 -2.92
C GLN A 151 17.96 2.36 -2.41
N ILE A 152 18.96 3.18 -2.72
CA ILE A 152 18.96 4.62 -2.41
C ILE A 152 17.81 5.32 -3.13
N ARG A 153 17.59 5.05 -4.43
CA ARG A 153 16.48 5.64 -5.20
C ARG A 153 15.13 5.17 -4.69
N TYR A 154 15.00 3.88 -4.36
CA TYR A 154 13.78 3.35 -3.75
C TYR A 154 13.47 4.02 -2.41
N PHE A 155 14.47 4.23 -1.55
CA PHE A 155 14.29 4.96 -0.30
C PHE A 155 13.73 6.36 -0.54
N TYR A 156 14.34 7.14 -1.44
CA TYR A 156 13.84 8.46 -1.79
C TYR A 156 12.46 8.42 -2.43
N PHE A 157 12.18 7.43 -3.25
CA PHE A 157 10.85 7.24 -3.82
C PHE A 157 9.80 7.01 -2.73
N CYS A 158 10.07 6.11 -1.78
CA CYS A 158 9.18 5.87 -0.64
C CYS A 158 8.97 7.14 0.21
N LEU A 159 10.01 7.94 0.40
CA LEU A 159 9.96 9.17 1.17
C LEU A 159 9.14 10.25 0.45
N PHE A 160 9.54 10.62 -0.75
CA PHE A 160 8.92 11.75 -1.47
C PHE A 160 7.52 11.46 -1.96
N ARG A 161 7.18 10.21 -2.24
CA ARG A 161 5.81 9.84 -2.55
C ARG A 161 4.83 10.19 -1.41
N LYS A 162 5.33 10.29 -0.19
CA LYS A 162 4.54 10.64 1.00
C LYS A 162 4.56 12.12 1.35
N VAL A 163 5.65 12.82 1.04
CA VAL A 163 5.89 14.17 1.57
C VAL A 163 5.82 15.29 0.52
N TRP A 164 6.00 15.00 -0.77
CA TRP A 164 5.93 16.03 -1.80
C TRP A 164 4.58 16.75 -1.79
N SER A 165 4.62 18.07 -1.81
CA SER A 165 3.46 18.93 -1.91
C SER A 165 2.82 18.90 -3.32
N SER A 166 1.59 19.38 -3.42
CA SER A 166 0.93 19.52 -4.73
C SER A 166 1.69 20.43 -5.68
N GLN A 167 2.31 21.49 -5.16
CA GLN A 167 3.07 22.44 -5.95
C GLN A 167 4.34 21.82 -6.55
N GLU A 168 5.05 20.98 -5.77
CA GLU A 168 6.21 20.23 -6.26
C GLU A 168 5.80 19.28 -7.39
N TRP A 169 4.68 18.55 -7.22
CA TRP A 169 4.15 17.67 -8.25
C TRP A 169 3.81 18.43 -9.54
N GLU A 170 3.07 19.52 -9.44
CA GLU A 170 2.67 20.34 -10.60
C GLU A 170 3.88 20.90 -11.33
N GLY A 171 4.88 21.40 -10.60
CA GLY A 171 6.11 21.92 -11.19
C GLY A 171 6.89 20.87 -12.00
N HIS A 172 6.88 19.61 -11.57
CA HIS A 172 7.55 18.53 -12.29
C HIS A 172 6.73 17.96 -13.45
N MET A 173 5.40 17.89 -13.33
CA MET A 173 4.52 17.40 -14.40
C MET A 173 4.56 18.25 -15.67
N GLN A 174 4.83 19.54 -15.57
CA GLN A 174 4.84 20.45 -16.71
C GLN A 174 6.12 20.37 -17.55
N LYS A 175 7.18 19.72 -17.07
CA LYS A 175 8.46 19.64 -17.79
C LYS A 175 8.32 18.85 -19.09
N PRO A 176 8.80 19.38 -20.23
CA PRO A 176 8.69 18.70 -21.53
C PRO A 176 9.34 17.31 -21.53
N GLU A 177 10.47 17.15 -20.84
CA GLU A 177 11.21 15.89 -20.75
C GLU A 177 10.34 14.79 -20.12
N ARG A 178 9.54 15.11 -19.10
CA ARG A 178 8.64 14.18 -18.42
C ARG A 178 7.51 13.70 -19.34
N LYS A 179 7.00 14.60 -20.18
CA LYS A 179 5.98 14.23 -21.19
C LYS A 179 6.56 13.27 -22.22
N GLN A 180 7.80 13.51 -22.64
CA GLN A 180 8.52 12.63 -23.57
C GLN A 180 8.76 11.24 -22.99
N GLU A 181 9.24 11.17 -21.74
CA GLU A 181 9.47 9.90 -21.01
C GLU A 181 8.18 9.07 -20.89
N ILE A 182 7.08 9.71 -20.50
CA ILE A 182 5.76 9.07 -20.39
C ILE A 182 5.32 8.56 -21.76
N ALA A 183 5.35 9.40 -22.81
CA ALA A 183 4.93 9.00 -24.14
C ALA A 183 5.77 7.83 -24.71
N THR A 184 7.08 7.83 -24.44
CA THR A 184 7.97 6.74 -24.84
C THR A 184 7.59 5.43 -24.14
N LEU A 185 7.28 5.46 -22.84
CA LEU A 185 6.88 4.26 -22.10
C LEU A 185 5.50 3.76 -22.55
N GLU A 186 4.53 4.64 -22.77
CA GLU A 186 3.22 4.30 -23.32
C GLU A 186 3.35 3.64 -24.72
N GLU A 187 4.26 4.15 -25.58
CA GLU A 187 4.58 3.52 -26.88
C GLU A 187 5.13 2.10 -26.73
N ILE A 188 6.09 1.90 -25.80
CA ILE A 188 6.71 0.59 -25.58
C ILE A 188 5.71 -0.42 -25.02
N CYS A 189 4.87 0.00 -24.07
CA CYS A 189 3.86 -0.82 -23.44
C CYS A 189 2.62 -1.05 -24.32
N GLY A 190 2.39 -0.20 -25.32
CA GLY A 190 1.17 -0.23 -26.14
C GLY A 190 -0.10 0.13 -25.36
N ALA A 191 0.03 0.83 -24.23
CA ALA A 191 -1.09 1.18 -23.35
C ALA A 191 -0.83 2.53 -22.67
N SER A 192 -1.91 3.28 -22.40
CA SER A 192 -1.85 4.54 -21.67
C SER A 192 -1.67 4.30 -20.18
N LEU A 193 -0.83 5.10 -19.55
CA LEU A 193 -0.61 5.08 -18.10
C LEU A 193 -1.71 5.87 -17.38
N SER A 194 -2.15 5.37 -16.24
CA SER A 194 -3.04 6.09 -15.33
C SER A 194 -2.36 7.32 -14.74
N SER A 195 -3.14 8.24 -14.18
CA SER A 195 -2.61 9.43 -13.50
C SER A 195 -1.66 9.08 -12.35
N GLY A 196 -1.96 8.03 -11.59
CA GLY A 196 -1.09 7.55 -10.51
C GLY A 196 0.25 7.02 -11.01
N GLN A 197 0.23 6.20 -12.06
CA GLN A 197 1.44 5.69 -12.70
C GLN A 197 2.32 6.81 -13.28
N LYS A 198 1.70 7.82 -13.90
CA LYS A 198 2.41 9.01 -14.40
C LYS A 198 3.09 9.78 -13.27
N LEU A 199 2.42 9.97 -12.14
CA LEU A 199 3.02 10.59 -10.95
C LEU A 199 4.21 9.78 -10.43
N ASP A 200 4.07 8.49 -10.28
CA ASP A 200 5.15 7.63 -9.79
C ASP A 200 6.37 7.65 -10.74
N LEU A 201 6.13 7.62 -12.05
CA LEU A 201 7.18 7.73 -13.06
C LEU A 201 7.90 9.09 -13.02
N ILE A 202 7.17 10.20 -12.86
CA ILE A 202 7.72 11.54 -12.74
C ILE A 202 8.61 11.67 -11.50
N LEU A 203 8.15 11.15 -10.37
CA LEU A 203 8.92 11.15 -9.12
C LEU A 203 10.21 10.35 -9.27
N TRP A 204 10.10 9.13 -9.82
CA TRP A 204 11.25 8.27 -10.07
C TRP A 204 12.28 8.95 -10.98
N ALA A 205 11.82 9.53 -12.08
CA ALA A 205 12.67 10.23 -13.02
C ALA A 205 13.34 11.46 -12.40
N HIS A 206 12.64 12.21 -11.51
CA HIS A 206 13.26 13.30 -10.76
C HIS A 206 14.39 12.80 -9.85
N ILE A 207 14.13 11.77 -9.05
CA ILE A 207 15.14 11.19 -8.16
C ILE A 207 16.34 10.69 -8.97
N SER A 208 16.08 9.96 -10.06
CA SER A 208 17.13 9.43 -10.94
C SER A 208 17.98 10.57 -11.51
N GLN A 209 17.37 11.66 -11.97
CA GLN A 209 18.07 12.82 -12.50
C GLN A 209 19.02 13.46 -11.47
N GLN A 210 18.64 13.54 -10.20
CA GLN A 210 19.54 14.04 -9.15
C GLN A 210 20.68 13.06 -8.88
N ARG A 211 20.39 11.75 -8.91
CA ARG A 211 21.36 10.69 -8.63
C ARG A 211 22.33 10.42 -9.77
N LEU A 212 21.97 10.67 -11.02
CA LEU A 212 22.90 10.58 -12.19
C LEU A 212 24.15 11.44 -12.06
N ARG A 213 24.13 12.45 -11.22
CA ARG A 213 25.30 13.32 -10.96
C ARG A 213 26.33 12.68 -10.04
N VAL A 214 26.03 11.52 -9.47
CA VAL A 214 26.93 10.81 -8.52
C VAL A 214 27.93 9.96 -9.29
N ASN A 215 29.23 10.26 -9.14
CA ASN A 215 30.28 9.61 -9.90
C ASN A 215 30.65 8.17 -9.45
N ALA A 216 30.02 7.63 -8.40
CA ALA A 216 30.38 6.33 -7.84
C ALA A 216 29.12 5.54 -7.41
N CYS A 217 28.27 5.23 -8.39
CA CYS A 217 27.10 4.40 -8.17
C CYS A 217 27.48 2.92 -8.01
N GLN A 218 26.78 2.21 -7.11
CA GLN A 218 26.97 0.78 -6.89
C GLN A 218 25.85 0.02 -7.59
N PHE A 219 26.13 -0.54 -8.76
CA PHE A 219 25.18 -1.28 -9.59
C PHE A 219 25.25 -2.81 -9.38
N GLN A 220 26.33 -3.34 -8.80
CA GLN A 220 26.58 -4.78 -8.71
C GLN A 220 25.35 -5.57 -8.19
N VAL A 221 24.72 -5.11 -7.12
CA VAL A 221 23.56 -5.82 -6.54
C VAL A 221 22.38 -5.88 -7.50
N ILE A 222 22.10 -4.80 -8.25
CA ILE A 222 21.01 -4.81 -9.22
C ILE A 222 21.38 -5.61 -10.47
N GLU A 223 22.62 -5.63 -10.89
CA GLU A 223 23.12 -6.46 -11.97
C GLU A 223 22.91 -7.95 -11.67
N GLU A 224 23.28 -8.39 -10.47
CA GLU A 224 23.05 -9.76 -10.01
C GLU A 224 21.57 -10.13 -10.00
N LYS A 225 20.71 -9.25 -9.50
CA LYS A 225 19.24 -9.46 -9.46
C LYS A 225 18.62 -9.47 -10.84
N MET A 226 19.11 -8.67 -11.77
CA MET A 226 18.52 -8.47 -13.10
C MET A 226 19.18 -9.33 -14.17
N HIS A 227 20.20 -10.11 -13.84
CA HIS A 227 20.93 -10.95 -14.81
C HIS A 227 20.03 -11.83 -15.68
N GLY A 228 18.99 -12.44 -15.10
CA GLY A 228 18.04 -13.28 -15.81
C GLY A 228 17.11 -12.56 -16.81
N TYR A 229 17.18 -11.23 -16.89
CA TYR A 229 16.30 -10.42 -17.75
C TYR A 229 17.03 -9.78 -18.95
N PHE A 230 18.34 -9.96 -19.10
CA PHE A 230 19.12 -9.30 -20.16
C PHE A 230 18.67 -9.69 -21.58
N ASP A 231 18.23 -10.92 -21.77
CA ASP A 231 17.71 -11.42 -23.05
C ASP A 231 16.18 -11.21 -23.18
N ASN A 232 15.54 -10.62 -22.20
CA ASN A 232 14.11 -10.34 -22.25
C ASN A 232 13.81 -9.28 -23.32
N ILE A 233 12.90 -9.59 -24.26
CA ILE A 233 12.61 -8.71 -25.40
C ILE A 233 12.06 -7.36 -24.96
N PHE A 234 11.26 -7.31 -23.87
CA PHE A 234 10.77 -6.03 -23.35
C PHE A 234 11.94 -5.19 -22.79
N TYR A 235 12.84 -5.79 -22.01
CA TYR A 235 14.04 -5.12 -21.53
C TYR A 235 14.89 -4.59 -22.67
N LEU A 236 15.11 -5.38 -23.72
CA LEU A 236 15.87 -4.96 -24.92
C LEU A 236 15.19 -3.82 -25.68
N ARG A 237 13.86 -3.78 -25.73
CA ARG A 237 13.11 -2.65 -26.33
C ARG A 237 13.26 -1.39 -25.47
N LEU A 238 13.14 -1.52 -24.16
CA LEU A 238 13.34 -0.44 -23.21
C LEU A 238 14.76 0.12 -23.33
N HIS A 239 15.76 -0.75 -23.35
CA HIS A 239 17.18 -0.38 -23.47
C HIS A 239 17.47 0.39 -24.77
N ARG A 240 16.89 -0.03 -25.91
CA ARG A 240 17.03 0.71 -27.17
C ARG A 240 16.45 2.14 -27.12
N LYS A 241 15.49 2.38 -26.27
CA LYS A 241 14.86 3.70 -26.08
C LYS A 241 15.51 4.50 -24.93
N ALA A 242 16.58 3.97 -24.31
CA ALA A 242 17.32 4.65 -23.23
C ALA A 242 17.65 6.11 -23.53
N PRO A 243 18.12 6.51 -24.74
CA PRO A 243 18.38 7.90 -25.06
C PRO A 243 17.16 8.82 -24.92
N SER A 244 15.95 8.29 -25.10
CA SER A 244 14.71 9.07 -24.94
C SER A 244 14.33 9.27 -23.46
N PHE A 245 14.63 8.30 -22.60
CA PHE A 245 14.40 8.42 -21.14
C PHE A 245 15.42 9.32 -20.45
N PHE A 246 16.64 9.38 -20.99
CA PHE A 246 17.72 10.16 -20.41
C PHE A 246 18.04 11.41 -21.24
N ALA A 247 17.14 11.83 -22.11
CA ALA A 247 17.32 13.01 -22.95
C ALA A 247 17.61 14.26 -22.10
N GLY A 248 18.70 14.96 -22.40
CA GLY A 248 19.15 16.14 -21.65
C GLY A 248 19.81 15.83 -20.29
N GLN A 249 20.08 14.56 -20.00
CA GLN A 249 20.78 14.14 -18.80
C GLN A 249 22.21 13.66 -19.18
N HIS A 250 23.20 14.04 -18.38
CA HIS A 250 24.55 13.50 -18.53
C HIS A 250 24.66 12.19 -17.76
N ILE A 251 24.53 11.07 -18.47
CA ILE A 251 24.85 9.76 -17.91
C ILE A 251 26.38 9.59 -17.95
N PRO A 252 27.03 9.25 -16.84
CA PRO A 252 28.44 8.91 -16.84
C PRO A 252 28.71 7.74 -17.79
N LEU A 253 29.77 7.82 -18.60
CA LEU A 253 30.14 6.77 -19.53
C LEU A 253 30.29 5.42 -18.84
N GLY A 254 29.65 4.37 -19.39
CA GLY A 254 29.72 3.01 -18.86
C GLY A 254 28.76 2.73 -17.71
N THR A 255 27.80 3.62 -17.42
CA THR A 255 26.76 3.39 -16.40
C THR A 255 25.36 3.21 -17.00
N GLU A 256 25.23 3.27 -18.32
CA GLU A 256 23.95 3.20 -19.05
C GLU A 256 23.19 1.92 -18.74
N ASP A 257 23.88 0.78 -18.72
CA ASP A 257 23.25 -0.51 -18.43
C ASP A 257 22.73 -0.57 -16.99
N GLY A 258 23.54 -0.12 -16.03
CA GLY A 258 23.13 -0.04 -14.61
C GLY A 258 21.91 0.86 -14.40
N GLU A 259 21.87 2.00 -15.08
CA GLU A 259 20.72 2.92 -15.04
C GLU A 259 19.46 2.28 -15.60
N MET A 260 19.55 1.57 -16.73
CA MET A 260 18.42 0.86 -17.32
C MET A 260 17.94 -0.30 -16.45
N MET A 261 18.84 -1.04 -15.79
CA MET A 261 18.47 -2.09 -14.85
C MET A 261 17.70 -1.53 -13.65
N ILE A 262 18.15 -0.42 -13.09
CA ILE A 262 17.46 0.29 -12.00
C ILE A 262 16.09 0.76 -12.45
N PHE A 263 15.99 1.34 -13.64
CA PHE A 263 14.70 1.77 -14.17
C PHE A 263 13.75 0.60 -14.41
N PHE A 264 14.25 -0.48 -15.01
CA PHE A 264 13.44 -1.67 -15.27
C PHE A 264 12.98 -2.34 -13.96
N SER A 265 13.83 -2.41 -12.93
CA SER A 265 13.45 -2.92 -11.61
C SER A 265 12.31 -2.12 -10.98
N PHE A 266 12.31 -0.80 -11.15
CA PHE A 266 11.22 0.07 -10.72
C PHE A 266 9.92 -0.24 -11.48
N LEU A 267 9.97 -0.38 -12.79
CA LEU A 267 8.82 -0.70 -13.63
C LEU A 267 8.18 -2.04 -13.23
N LEU A 268 8.99 -3.06 -12.92
CA LEU A 268 8.52 -4.39 -12.52
C LEU A 268 7.78 -4.42 -11.18
N SER A 269 8.08 -3.49 -10.27
CA SER A 269 7.68 -3.59 -8.84
C SER A 269 6.67 -2.55 -8.38
N HIS A 270 6.35 -1.54 -9.22
CA HIS A 270 5.53 -0.40 -8.81
C HIS A 270 4.24 -0.24 -9.63
N ARG A 271 3.70 -1.33 -10.15
CA ARG A 271 2.44 -1.34 -10.92
C ARG A 271 2.44 -0.35 -12.11
N ILE A 272 3.62 -0.11 -12.67
CA ILE A 272 3.76 0.79 -13.84
C ILE A 272 3.42 0.06 -15.13
N LEU A 273 3.91 -1.18 -15.28
CA LEU A 273 3.68 -1.98 -16.46
C LEU A 273 2.24 -2.48 -16.52
N PRO A 274 1.58 -2.47 -17.70
CA PRO A 274 0.29 -3.11 -17.89
C PRO A 274 0.36 -4.61 -17.63
N LEU A 275 -0.77 -5.21 -17.26
CA LEU A 275 -0.91 -6.64 -16.96
C LEU A 275 -0.30 -7.52 -18.06
N HIS A 276 -0.71 -7.36 -19.30
CA HIS A 276 -0.22 -8.15 -20.43
C HIS A 276 1.30 -8.02 -20.67
N THR A 277 1.88 -6.85 -20.35
CA THR A 277 3.33 -6.65 -20.43
C THR A 277 4.04 -7.41 -19.33
N MET A 278 3.49 -7.39 -18.12
CA MET A 278 4.07 -8.12 -16.99
C MET A 278 4.00 -9.62 -17.19
N GLU A 279 2.87 -10.16 -17.66
CA GLU A 279 2.73 -11.58 -18.03
C GLU A 279 3.74 -12.00 -19.08
N TYR A 280 3.90 -11.18 -20.13
CA TYR A 280 4.90 -11.43 -21.16
C TYR A 280 6.32 -11.50 -20.57
N ILE A 281 6.70 -10.58 -19.67
CA ILE A 281 8.01 -10.58 -19.04
C ILE A 281 8.21 -11.84 -18.20
N LEU A 282 7.24 -12.19 -17.36
CA LEU A 282 7.28 -13.36 -16.48
C LEU A 282 7.29 -14.68 -17.25
N GLY A 283 6.65 -14.72 -18.42
CA GLY A 283 6.64 -15.90 -19.32
C GLY A 283 8.03 -16.34 -19.81
N PHE A 284 9.04 -15.44 -19.75
CA PHE A 284 10.44 -15.80 -20.04
C PHE A 284 11.16 -16.44 -18.85
N GLY A 285 10.50 -16.57 -17.68
CA GLY A 285 11.11 -17.13 -16.47
C GLY A 285 11.92 -16.10 -15.69
N GLY A 286 12.87 -16.59 -14.90
CA GLY A 286 13.74 -15.80 -14.02
C GLY A 286 13.29 -15.84 -12.56
N GLN A 287 14.12 -15.33 -11.68
CA GLN A 287 13.95 -15.46 -10.22
C GLN A 287 12.63 -14.91 -9.69
N LEU A 288 12.10 -13.86 -10.31
CA LEU A 288 10.78 -13.32 -9.94
C LEU A 288 9.65 -14.29 -10.35
N ALA A 289 9.73 -14.89 -11.52
CA ALA A 289 8.75 -15.89 -11.97
C ALA A 289 8.81 -17.16 -11.11
N ASP A 290 10.01 -17.57 -10.69
CA ASP A 290 10.20 -18.69 -9.76
C ASP A 290 9.57 -18.41 -8.40
N LEU A 291 9.80 -17.21 -7.83
CA LEU A 291 9.19 -16.81 -6.56
C LEU A 291 7.66 -16.75 -6.66
N LEU A 292 7.12 -16.18 -7.73
CA LEU A 292 5.68 -16.14 -7.99
C LEU A 292 5.10 -17.56 -8.11
N THR A 293 5.80 -18.45 -8.81
CA THR A 293 5.39 -19.84 -8.95
C THR A 293 5.34 -20.56 -7.61
N GLN A 294 6.36 -20.38 -6.77
CA GLN A 294 6.39 -20.94 -5.42
C GLN A 294 5.20 -20.44 -4.59
N LEU A 295 4.95 -19.12 -4.60
CA LEU A 295 3.83 -18.52 -3.88
C LEU A 295 2.49 -19.12 -4.33
N ILE A 296 2.24 -19.19 -5.65
CA ILE A 296 1.02 -19.79 -6.20
C ILE A 296 0.89 -21.27 -5.84
N GLN A 297 2.00 -22.02 -5.78
CA GLN A 297 1.98 -23.43 -5.37
C GLN A 297 1.60 -23.58 -3.90
N GLU A 298 2.13 -22.77 -2.98
CA GLU A 298 1.73 -22.80 -1.58
C GLU A 298 0.24 -22.42 -1.41
N MET A 299 -0.24 -21.39 -2.12
CA MET A 299 -1.66 -21.04 -2.10
C MET A 299 -2.57 -22.18 -2.59
N LYS A 300 -2.13 -22.92 -3.62
CA LYS A 300 -2.89 -24.07 -4.14
C LYS A 300 -2.95 -25.23 -3.15
N LYS A 301 -1.87 -25.50 -2.44
CA LYS A 301 -1.83 -26.57 -1.40
C LYS A 301 -2.85 -26.30 -0.29
N GLU A 302 -2.98 -25.04 0.10
CA GLU A 302 -3.87 -24.60 1.18
C GLU A 302 -5.28 -24.19 0.67
N GLU A 303 -5.60 -24.54 -0.57
CA GLU A 303 -6.90 -24.29 -1.21
C GLU A 303 -7.34 -22.81 -1.24
N LEU A 304 -6.42 -21.86 -0.99
CA LEU A 304 -6.72 -20.43 -0.97
C LEU A 304 -7.10 -19.86 -2.35
N LEU A 305 -6.75 -20.54 -3.43
CA LEU A 305 -7.09 -20.10 -4.78
C LEU A 305 -8.50 -20.51 -5.23
N GLY A 306 -9.15 -21.49 -4.56
CA GLY A 306 -10.55 -21.87 -4.80
C GLY A 306 -10.97 -22.07 -6.26
N GLY A 307 -10.04 -22.37 -7.18
CA GLY A 307 -10.28 -22.39 -8.61
C GLY A 307 -10.23 -21.02 -9.30
N TYR A 308 -9.92 -19.97 -8.57
CA TYR A 308 -9.83 -18.60 -9.05
C TYR A 308 -8.50 -18.37 -9.78
N THR A 309 -8.56 -18.04 -11.05
CA THR A 309 -7.40 -17.74 -11.90
C THR A 309 -7.63 -16.45 -12.69
N GLU A 310 -7.91 -15.34 -11.98
CA GLU A 310 -7.91 -14.06 -12.67
C GLU A 310 -6.48 -13.56 -12.91
N ASP A 311 -6.24 -13.10 -14.13
CA ASP A 311 -4.96 -12.51 -14.54
C ASP A 311 -4.56 -11.34 -13.63
N HIS A 312 -5.55 -10.58 -13.11
CA HIS A 312 -5.34 -9.49 -12.17
C HIS A 312 -4.75 -9.95 -10.83
N VAL A 313 -5.17 -11.11 -10.31
CA VAL A 313 -4.60 -11.67 -9.08
C VAL A 313 -3.15 -12.06 -9.29
N THR A 314 -2.85 -12.76 -10.37
CA THR A 314 -1.49 -13.12 -10.74
C THR A 314 -0.61 -11.87 -10.91
N TYR A 315 -1.16 -10.81 -11.51
CA TYR A 315 -0.47 -9.53 -11.62
C TYR A 315 -0.15 -8.92 -10.26
N GLU A 316 -1.12 -8.81 -9.35
CA GLU A 316 -0.89 -8.27 -8.01
C GLU A 316 0.12 -9.11 -7.20
N LEU A 317 0.02 -10.44 -7.26
CA LEU A 317 1.00 -11.35 -6.65
C LEU A 317 2.41 -11.10 -7.19
N SER A 318 2.53 -10.89 -8.50
CA SER A 318 3.82 -10.59 -9.13
C SER A 318 4.42 -9.27 -8.63
N GLN A 319 3.59 -8.26 -8.35
CA GLN A 319 4.03 -6.99 -7.79
C GLN A 319 4.54 -7.14 -6.36
N LEU A 320 3.87 -7.96 -5.53
CA LEU A 320 4.33 -8.27 -4.16
C LEU A 320 5.69 -9.00 -4.21
N CYS A 321 5.79 -10.03 -5.05
CA CYS A 321 7.04 -10.77 -5.27
C CYS A 321 8.17 -9.86 -5.76
N ALA A 322 7.90 -8.96 -6.71
CA ALA A 322 8.90 -8.04 -7.23
C ALA A 322 9.41 -7.07 -6.16
N GLN A 323 8.55 -6.57 -5.29
CA GLN A 323 8.95 -5.65 -4.23
C GLN A 323 9.89 -6.34 -3.22
N VAL A 324 9.54 -7.52 -2.73
CA VAL A 324 10.39 -8.23 -1.75
C VAL A 324 11.68 -8.76 -2.37
N TYR A 325 11.66 -9.11 -3.66
CA TYR A 325 12.86 -9.55 -4.36
C TYR A 325 13.84 -8.40 -4.61
N LEU A 326 13.35 -7.23 -5.01
CA LEU A 326 14.18 -6.12 -5.47
C LEU A 326 14.61 -5.19 -4.34
N TYR A 327 13.78 -4.98 -3.32
CA TYR A 327 13.98 -3.92 -2.33
C TYR A 327 13.93 -4.43 -0.89
N LYS A 328 14.41 -3.58 0.02
CA LYS A 328 14.32 -3.76 1.48
C LYS A 328 13.80 -2.49 2.14
N GLY A 329 13.13 -2.67 3.26
CA GLY A 329 12.60 -1.59 4.06
C GLY A 329 11.40 -0.89 3.44
N TYR A 330 10.65 -0.18 4.28
CA TYR A 330 9.52 0.63 3.85
C TYR A 330 9.29 1.78 4.82
N ILE A 331 8.75 2.91 4.32
CA ILE A 331 8.40 4.04 5.17
C ILE A 331 6.91 3.95 5.51
N LEU A 332 6.61 3.63 6.76
CA LEU A 332 5.25 3.66 7.28
C LEU A 332 4.86 5.12 7.54
N GLN A 333 3.72 5.52 6.98
CA GLN A 333 3.14 6.83 7.23
C GLN A 333 2.45 6.88 8.59
N ASP A 334 1.87 5.75 8.98
CA ASP A 334 1.05 5.58 10.15
C ASP A 334 1.41 4.25 10.83
N ARG A 335 1.65 4.30 12.12
CA ARG A 335 1.96 3.10 12.92
C ARG A 335 0.75 2.18 13.04
N TYR A 336 -0.45 2.75 13.02
CA TYR A 336 -1.70 2.02 13.29
C TYR A 336 -2.24 1.31 12.05
N LYS A 337 -1.99 1.85 10.87
CA LYS A 337 -2.52 1.30 9.61
C LYS A 337 -2.17 -0.18 9.38
N TYR A 338 -1.02 -0.62 9.87
CA TYR A 338 -0.50 -1.98 9.66
C TYR A 338 -0.53 -2.82 10.95
N GLN A 339 -1.18 -2.33 12.00
CA GLN A 339 -1.49 -3.14 13.18
C GLN A 339 -2.73 -3.96 12.88
N LEU A 340 -2.51 -5.23 12.55
CA LEU A 340 -3.55 -6.17 12.11
C LEU A 340 -4.56 -6.53 13.21
N GLU A 341 -4.31 -6.13 14.45
CA GLU A 341 -4.97 -6.75 15.60
C GLU A 341 -6.36 -6.21 15.91
N ASN A 342 -6.76 -4.99 15.56
CA ASN A 342 -7.98 -4.51 16.20
C ASN A 342 -8.97 -3.60 15.46
N ARG A 343 -8.71 -2.97 14.30
CA ARG A 343 -9.64 -1.92 13.86
C ARG A 343 -9.74 -1.66 12.35
N HIS A 344 -9.39 -2.61 11.48
CA HIS A 344 -9.66 -2.37 10.07
C HIS A 344 -11.05 -2.87 9.68
N PRO A 345 -12.02 -1.95 9.44
CA PRO A 345 -13.33 -2.33 8.92
C PRO A 345 -13.27 -2.97 7.52
N TYR A 346 -12.08 -3.03 6.93
CA TYR A 346 -11.84 -3.58 5.60
C TYR A 346 -11.25 -5.01 5.60
N LEU A 347 -10.87 -5.57 6.74
CA LEU A 347 -10.45 -6.97 6.83
C LEU A 347 -11.54 -7.76 7.55
N LEU A 348 -12.56 -8.17 6.79
CA LEU A 348 -13.70 -8.94 7.27
C LEU A 348 -13.46 -10.47 7.19
N MET A 349 -12.19 -10.89 7.05
CA MET A 349 -11.85 -12.31 6.89
C MET A 349 -12.28 -13.14 8.09
N GLU A 350 -12.89 -14.28 7.82
CA GLU A 350 -13.04 -15.35 8.83
C GLU A 350 -11.66 -15.73 9.34
N HIS A 351 -11.57 -16.03 10.63
CA HIS A 351 -10.30 -16.28 11.32
C HIS A 351 -9.45 -17.36 10.64
N ASP A 352 -10.06 -18.36 10.02
CA ASP A 352 -9.36 -19.50 9.41
C ASP A 352 -8.56 -19.09 8.16
N PHE A 353 -9.13 -18.31 7.25
CA PHE A 353 -8.42 -17.88 6.04
C PHE A 353 -7.25 -16.95 6.33
N ARG A 354 -7.39 -16.10 7.33
CA ARG A 354 -6.32 -15.18 7.72
C ARG A 354 -5.13 -15.94 8.28
N GLY A 355 -5.35 -16.90 9.18
CA GLY A 355 -4.31 -17.74 9.75
C GLY A 355 -3.51 -18.45 8.67
N THR A 356 -4.20 -19.14 7.76
CA THR A 356 -3.57 -19.84 6.63
C THR A 356 -2.79 -18.89 5.72
N ALA A 357 -3.33 -17.69 5.42
CA ALA A 357 -2.64 -16.71 4.61
C ALA A 357 -1.35 -16.18 5.27
N GLU A 358 -1.38 -15.95 6.59
CA GLU A 358 -0.21 -15.57 7.37
C GLU A 358 0.83 -16.72 7.43
N GLU A 359 0.40 -17.97 7.57
CA GLU A 359 1.28 -19.15 7.55
C GLU A 359 2.02 -19.28 6.21
N ILE A 360 1.33 -19.15 5.08
CA ILE A 360 1.96 -19.16 3.75
C ILE A 360 2.98 -18.02 3.63
N PHE A 361 2.58 -16.81 4.05
CA PHE A 361 3.47 -15.66 4.00
C PHE A 361 4.76 -15.93 4.80
N HIS A 362 4.63 -16.50 5.99
CA HIS A 362 5.75 -16.84 6.85
C HIS A 362 6.53 -18.08 6.42
N ALA A 363 5.98 -18.94 5.59
CA ALA A 363 6.69 -20.10 5.02
C ALA A 363 7.69 -19.72 3.93
N LEU A 364 7.55 -18.55 3.32
CA LEU A 364 8.41 -18.10 2.23
C LEU A 364 9.51 -17.15 2.73
N PRO A 365 10.80 -17.55 2.73
CA PRO A 365 11.89 -16.75 3.29
C PRO A 365 12.04 -15.37 2.63
N ALA A 366 11.68 -15.22 1.35
CA ALA A 366 11.74 -13.95 0.64
C ALA A 366 10.86 -12.87 1.27
N PHE A 367 9.78 -13.25 1.97
CA PHE A 367 8.83 -12.35 2.63
C PHE A 367 9.20 -12.07 4.10
N GLN A 368 10.33 -12.58 4.58
CA GLN A 368 10.79 -12.43 5.96
C GLN A 368 12.11 -11.68 6.03
N GLN A 369 12.10 -10.42 5.65
CA GLN A 369 13.30 -9.59 5.69
C GLN A 369 13.54 -8.95 7.08
N GLY A 370 12.54 -9.01 7.99
CA GLY A 370 12.59 -8.37 9.30
C GLY A 370 12.43 -6.84 9.22
N THR A 371 11.78 -6.33 8.17
CA THR A 371 11.62 -4.91 7.90
C THR A 371 10.14 -4.48 7.88
N ASP A 372 9.88 -3.19 7.87
CA ASP A 372 8.51 -2.66 7.70
C ASP A 372 7.95 -2.93 6.29
N LEU A 373 8.77 -3.35 5.33
CA LEU A 373 8.29 -3.85 4.05
C LEU A 373 7.46 -5.13 4.23
N ASP A 374 7.87 -6.03 5.11
CA ASP A 374 7.13 -7.26 5.39
C ASP A 374 5.71 -6.96 5.89
N LYS A 375 5.56 -5.99 6.80
CA LYS A 375 4.25 -5.55 7.30
C LYS A 375 3.36 -5.00 6.19
N LYS A 376 3.94 -4.16 5.31
CA LYS A 376 3.22 -3.60 4.16
C LYS A 376 2.77 -4.70 3.20
N ILE A 377 3.67 -5.63 2.87
CA ILE A 377 3.38 -6.72 1.92
C ILE A 377 2.36 -7.69 2.51
N LEU A 378 2.49 -8.06 3.80
CA LEU A 378 1.51 -8.89 4.47
C LEU A 378 0.11 -8.25 4.44
N TRP A 379 0.03 -6.95 4.70
CA TRP A 379 -1.24 -6.25 4.64
C TRP A 379 -1.85 -6.21 3.21
N GLU A 380 -1.05 -5.94 2.17
CA GLU A 380 -1.50 -6.00 0.77
C GLU A 380 -1.88 -7.44 0.35
N TRP A 381 -1.13 -8.43 0.84
CA TRP A 381 -1.41 -9.85 0.66
C TRP A 381 -2.77 -10.24 1.24
N LEU A 382 -3.04 -9.89 2.51
CA LEU A 382 -4.30 -10.18 3.16
C LEU A 382 -5.49 -9.52 2.44
N GLN A 383 -5.35 -8.28 1.97
CA GLN A 383 -6.38 -7.63 1.15
C GLN A 383 -6.62 -8.38 -0.17
N LEU A 384 -5.58 -8.90 -0.80
CA LEU A 384 -5.74 -9.68 -2.03
C LEU A 384 -6.44 -11.01 -1.77
N ILE A 385 -6.12 -11.70 -0.68
CA ILE A 385 -6.81 -12.93 -0.28
C ILE A 385 -8.29 -12.65 0.03
N GLU A 386 -8.60 -11.56 0.73
CA GLU A 386 -9.97 -11.12 0.98
C GLU A 386 -10.73 -10.87 -0.33
N TYR A 387 -10.13 -10.10 -1.25
CA TYR A 387 -10.69 -9.89 -2.58
C TYR A 387 -10.97 -11.21 -3.32
N MET A 388 -10.04 -12.16 -3.27
CA MET A 388 -10.21 -13.48 -3.89
C MET A 388 -11.33 -14.28 -3.20
N ALA A 389 -11.37 -14.27 -1.88
CA ALA A 389 -12.42 -14.93 -1.11
C ALA A 389 -13.80 -14.36 -1.43
N GLU A 390 -13.89 -13.04 -1.61
CA GLU A 390 -15.12 -12.37 -2.00
C GLU A 390 -15.56 -12.67 -3.43
N ASN A 391 -14.64 -12.73 -4.37
CA ASN A 391 -14.94 -12.91 -5.79
C ASN A 391 -14.90 -14.38 -6.24
N GLY A 392 -14.22 -15.24 -5.52
CA GLY A 392 -14.15 -16.69 -5.76
C GLY A 392 -15.30 -17.47 -5.11
N ALA A 393 -16.02 -16.87 -4.17
CA ALA A 393 -17.19 -17.50 -3.59
C ALA A 393 -18.28 -17.66 -4.67
N GLN A 394 -18.79 -18.87 -4.86
CA GLN A 394 -19.94 -19.12 -5.70
C GLN A 394 -21.08 -18.16 -5.29
N HIS A 395 -21.54 -17.39 -6.25
CA HIS A 395 -22.72 -16.54 -6.09
C HIS A 395 -23.90 -17.41 -5.70
N MET A 396 -24.22 -17.45 -4.41
CA MET A 396 -25.39 -18.20 -3.95
C MET A 396 -26.66 -17.43 -4.27
N ARG A 397 -27.60 -18.09 -4.91
CA ARG A 397 -28.92 -17.54 -5.22
C ARG A 397 -29.98 -18.20 -4.36
N ILE A 398 -30.65 -17.40 -3.55
CA ILE A 398 -31.80 -17.83 -2.76
C ILE A 398 -33.07 -17.33 -3.42
N GLY A 399 -33.92 -18.26 -3.84
CA GLY A 399 -35.27 -17.96 -4.33
C GLY A 399 -36.24 -17.89 -3.16
N LEU A 400 -37.01 -16.84 -3.06
CA LEU A 400 -38.14 -16.76 -2.11
C LEU A 400 -39.47 -16.98 -2.86
N ASP A 401 -40.16 -18.11 -2.56
CA ASP A 401 -41.53 -18.41 -3.03
C ASP A 401 -42.50 -18.23 -1.88
N LEU A 402 -42.98 -16.99 -1.71
CA LEU A 402 -43.84 -16.60 -0.61
C LEU A 402 -45.26 -16.32 -1.10
N THR A 403 -46.24 -16.88 -0.41
CA THR A 403 -47.67 -16.60 -0.65
C THR A 403 -48.08 -15.20 -0.19
N SER A 404 -47.20 -14.43 0.40
CA SER A 404 -47.41 -13.11 0.99
C SER A 404 -47.11 -11.99 -0.01
N GLY A 405 -47.69 -10.82 0.20
CA GLY A 405 -47.53 -9.65 -0.67
C GLY A 405 -46.09 -9.04 -0.59
N PHE A 406 -45.81 -8.12 -1.53
CA PHE A 406 -44.53 -7.46 -1.75
C PHE A 406 -43.83 -6.94 -0.48
N LEU A 407 -44.58 -6.37 0.48
CA LEU A 407 -43.97 -5.82 1.71
C LEU A 407 -43.39 -6.91 2.60
N VAL A 408 -44.03 -8.05 2.72
CA VAL A 408 -43.55 -9.19 3.51
C VAL A 408 -42.33 -9.79 2.84
N PHE A 409 -42.38 -9.96 1.52
CA PHE A 409 -41.22 -10.39 0.72
C PHE A 409 -40.03 -9.47 0.95
N SER A 410 -40.19 -8.16 0.77
CA SER A 410 -39.09 -7.19 0.91
C SER A 410 -38.48 -7.19 2.31
N ARG A 411 -39.33 -7.33 3.34
CA ARG A 411 -38.88 -7.42 4.73
C ARG A 411 -38.10 -8.70 4.98
N MET A 412 -38.60 -9.84 4.54
CA MET A 412 -37.91 -11.13 4.70
C MET A 412 -36.60 -11.18 3.93
N ALA A 413 -36.57 -10.70 2.71
CA ALA A 413 -35.35 -10.57 1.92
C ALA A 413 -34.31 -9.69 2.63
N ALA A 414 -34.72 -8.57 3.22
CA ALA A 414 -33.82 -7.68 3.97
C ALA A 414 -33.30 -8.32 5.25
N ILE A 415 -34.14 -9.07 5.98
CA ILE A 415 -33.71 -9.79 7.21
C ILE A 415 -32.72 -10.90 6.84
N LEU A 416 -33.05 -11.75 5.86
CA LEU A 416 -32.18 -12.81 5.38
C LEU A 416 -30.85 -12.24 4.88
N LYS A 417 -30.91 -11.19 4.07
CA LYS A 417 -29.70 -10.52 3.58
C LYS A 417 -28.85 -10.07 4.74
N ARG A 418 -29.39 -9.34 5.71
CA ARG A 418 -28.66 -8.85 6.89
C ARG A 418 -28.11 -9.95 7.78
N TYR A 419 -28.80 -11.08 7.90
CA TYR A 419 -28.36 -12.21 8.70
C TYR A 419 -27.30 -13.07 8.02
N LEU A 420 -27.38 -13.20 6.67
CA LEU A 420 -26.50 -14.02 5.85
C LEU A 420 -25.32 -13.20 5.27
N GLU A 421 -25.42 -11.86 5.21
CA GLU A 421 -24.35 -10.95 4.75
C GLU A 421 -23.05 -11.04 5.56
N TYR A 422 -23.06 -11.70 6.73
CA TYR A 422 -21.84 -12.04 7.43
C TYR A 422 -21.00 -13.07 6.66
N ASN A 423 -21.56 -13.71 5.62
CA ASN A 423 -20.90 -14.63 4.72
C ASN A 423 -21.43 -14.51 3.29
N ARG A 424 -20.88 -13.55 2.51
CA ARG A 424 -20.71 -13.59 1.04
C ARG A 424 -21.94 -13.32 0.15
N PHE A 425 -21.64 -13.06 -1.12
CA PHE A 425 -22.51 -12.71 -2.25
C PHE A 425 -23.76 -13.60 -2.37
N ILE A 426 -24.76 -13.31 -1.57
CA ILE A 426 -26.04 -13.97 -1.61
C ILE A 426 -27.01 -13.04 -2.32
N THR A 427 -27.49 -13.47 -3.50
CA THR A 427 -28.60 -12.81 -4.17
C THR A 427 -29.89 -13.42 -3.66
N ILE A 428 -30.74 -12.61 -3.04
CA ILE A 428 -32.08 -13.02 -2.58
C ILE A 428 -33.09 -12.35 -3.49
N GLU A 429 -33.85 -13.17 -4.23
CA GLU A 429 -34.84 -12.67 -5.19
C GLU A 429 -36.12 -13.48 -5.14
N ALA A 430 -37.18 -12.96 -5.75
CA ALA A 430 -38.43 -13.73 -5.91
C ALA A 430 -38.17 -14.95 -6.80
N TYR A 431 -38.66 -16.10 -6.39
CA TYR A 431 -38.48 -17.35 -7.13
C TYR A 431 -39.02 -17.24 -8.56
N ASP A 432 -38.15 -17.58 -9.51
CA ASP A 432 -38.46 -17.68 -10.95
C ASP A 432 -38.09 -19.07 -11.46
N ARG A 433 -39.02 -19.83 -11.95
CA ARG A 433 -38.84 -21.20 -12.46
C ARG A 433 -37.81 -21.32 -13.59
N THR A 434 -37.49 -20.21 -14.24
CA THR A 434 -36.51 -20.19 -15.35
C THR A 434 -35.08 -20.06 -14.87
N ARG A 435 -34.87 -19.79 -13.57
CA ARG A 435 -33.53 -19.56 -12.98
C ARG A 435 -33.13 -20.71 -12.08
N HIS A 436 -31.81 -20.87 -11.94
CA HIS A 436 -31.23 -21.83 -11.01
C HIS A 436 -30.98 -21.16 -9.66
N TYR A 437 -31.31 -21.90 -8.58
CA TYR A 437 -31.14 -21.46 -7.19
C TYR A 437 -30.35 -22.51 -6.40
N ASP A 438 -29.53 -22.07 -5.46
CA ASP A 438 -28.81 -22.94 -4.52
C ASP A 438 -29.69 -23.33 -3.35
N LEU A 439 -30.63 -22.46 -2.98
CA LEU A 439 -31.67 -22.71 -1.99
C LEU A 439 -32.97 -22.03 -2.35
N LEU A 440 -34.06 -22.73 -2.14
CA LEU A 440 -35.42 -22.17 -2.19
C LEU A 440 -35.99 -22.08 -0.77
N VAL A 441 -36.46 -20.90 -0.40
CA VAL A 441 -37.18 -20.68 0.86
C VAL A 441 -38.63 -20.41 0.54
N THR A 442 -39.55 -21.23 1.06
CA THR A 442 -40.95 -21.15 0.72
C THR A 442 -41.87 -21.34 1.92
N ASN A 443 -43.03 -20.67 1.93
CA ASN A 443 -44.16 -20.96 2.78
C ASN A 443 -45.35 -21.53 1.99
N ASN A 444 -45.14 -21.87 0.72
CA ASN A 444 -46.16 -22.42 -0.16
C ASN A 444 -46.33 -23.93 0.08
N PRO A 445 -47.46 -24.40 0.59
CA PRO A 445 -47.69 -25.82 0.92
C PRO A 445 -47.81 -26.73 -0.30
N ILE A 446 -47.94 -26.18 -1.50
CA ILE A 446 -48.15 -26.92 -2.76
C ILE A 446 -46.85 -27.06 -3.56
N TYR A 447 -45.74 -26.56 -3.05
CA TYR A 447 -44.48 -26.63 -3.77
C TYR A 447 -44.03 -28.08 -3.96
N LYS A 448 -43.82 -28.49 -5.21
CA LYS A 448 -43.29 -29.82 -5.55
C LYS A 448 -41.79 -29.78 -5.60
N LYS A 449 -41.14 -30.67 -4.85
CA LYS A 449 -39.70 -30.80 -4.73
C LYS A 449 -39.04 -31.01 -6.10
N GLU A 450 -38.23 -30.05 -6.53
CA GLU A 450 -37.30 -30.14 -7.64
C GLU A 450 -35.89 -30.49 -7.11
N GLN A 451 -34.86 -30.47 -7.94
CA GLN A 451 -33.50 -30.84 -7.54
C GLN A 451 -32.85 -29.84 -6.56
N THR A 452 -33.39 -28.63 -6.45
CA THR A 452 -32.89 -27.55 -5.56
C THR A 452 -33.23 -27.86 -4.09
N PRO A 453 -32.32 -27.68 -3.12
CA PRO A 453 -32.63 -27.74 -1.70
C PRO A 453 -33.76 -26.76 -1.34
N VAL A 454 -34.68 -27.19 -0.48
CA VAL A 454 -35.85 -26.36 -0.12
C VAL A 454 -35.96 -26.26 1.40
N TYR A 455 -36.08 -25.01 1.88
CA TYR A 455 -36.39 -24.73 3.27
C TYR A 455 -37.84 -24.31 3.38
N TYR A 456 -38.62 -25.01 4.18
CA TYR A 456 -40.02 -24.69 4.42
C TYR A 456 -40.22 -23.85 5.68
N LEU A 457 -40.63 -22.60 5.52
CA LEU A 457 -41.00 -21.74 6.63
C LEU A 457 -42.24 -22.26 7.35
N LYS A 458 -42.15 -22.34 8.67
CA LYS A 458 -43.30 -22.78 9.50
C LYS A 458 -44.32 -21.67 9.70
N ASN A 459 -43.84 -20.43 9.88
CA ASN A 459 -44.64 -19.20 10.06
C ASN A 459 -43.91 -17.99 9.45
N ASP A 460 -43.95 -16.85 10.13
CA ASP A 460 -43.05 -15.71 9.83
C ASP A 460 -41.63 -16.08 10.17
N LEU A 461 -40.64 -15.55 9.41
CA LEU A 461 -39.23 -15.82 9.55
C LEU A 461 -38.76 -15.50 10.97
N ASP A 462 -38.36 -16.53 11.72
CA ASP A 462 -37.82 -16.40 13.07
C ASP A 462 -36.31 -16.78 13.14
N MET A 463 -35.76 -16.78 14.35
CA MET A 463 -34.33 -17.08 14.54
C MET A 463 -33.99 -18.57 14.29
N GLU A 464 -34.90 -19.48 14.48
CA GLU A 464 -34.76 -20.91 14.20
C GLU A 464 -34.72 -21.14 12.67
N ASP A 465 -35.61 -20.45 11.94
CA ASP A 465 -35.63 -20.47 10.48
C ASP A 465 -34.33 -19.92 9.90
N LEU A 466 -33.83 -18.79 10.44
CA LEU A 466 -32.55 -18.21 10.01
C LEU A 466 -31.38 -19.16 10.23
N ALA A 467 -31.31 -19.83 11.38
CA ALA A 467 -30.28 -20.81 11.68
C ALA A 467 -30.38 -22.04 10.76
N GLY A 468 -31.60 -22.55 10.50
CA GLY A 468 -31.84 -23.67 9.61
C GLY A 468 -31.50 -23.37 8.15
N ILE A 469 -31.84 -22.17 7.67
CA ILE A 469 -31.48 -21.68 6.33
C ILE A 469 -29.96 -21.60 6.20
N ARG A 470 -29.29 -21.04 7.22
CA ARG A 470 -27.81 -20.96 7.25
C ARG A 470 -27.17 -22.36 7.21
N GLN A 471 -27.67 -23.29 7.99
CA GLN A 471 -27.17 -24.66 7.99
C GLN A 471 -27.29 -25.34 6.62
N LEU A 472 -28.40 -25.17 5.90
CA LEU A 472 -28.61 -25.76 4.57
C LEU A 472 -27.76 -25.12 3.47
N LEU A 473 -27.34 -23.86 3.64
CA LEU A 473 -26.50 -23.16 2.68
C LEU A 473 -25.01 -23.51 2.82
N PHE A 474 -24.59 -23.91 4.00
CA PHE A 474 -23.17 -24.07 4.32
C PHE A 474 -22.82 -25.52 4.76
N THR A 475 -23.71 -26.49 4.52
CA THR A 475 -23.41 -27.93 4.56
C THR A 475 -23.18 -28.45 3.14
#